data_4925b4283f3fc740607c1f2476a2b7bd
#
_entry.id   4925b4283f3fc740607c1f2476a2b7bd
#
_cell.length_a   1.000
_cell.length_b   1.000
_cell.length_c   1.000
_cell.angle_alpha   90.00
_cell.angle_beta   90.00
_cell.angle_gamma   90.00
#
_symmetry.space_group_name_H-M   'P 1'
#
loop_
_entity.id
_entity.type
_entity.pdbx_description
1 polymer ?
#
loop_
_entity_poly.entity_id
_entity_poly.type
_entity_poly.pdbx_seq_one_letter_code
_entity_poly.pdbx_strand_id
1 'polypeptide(L)'
;MDRKGFTMIELIITIALLSMLFSLIATNMVGLQSRQLEANYNNYKLEIESAACLFMDSKDAALDDTISSNANFTSYINKGTALDNKNECIKIEACYVSTKTLLENGYLNKDLRDPSTDSKVTENEVVRISYMNGEKSCVYYSN
;
A
#
# COMPACT_ATOMS: atom_id res chain seq x y z
N MET A 1 -31.66 41.46 36.82
CA MET A 1 -31.01 40.29 36.18
C MET A 1 -30.26 39.53 37.27
N ASP A 2 -30.91 38.51 37.83
CA ASP A 2 -30.26 37.65 38.83
C ASP A 2 -29.18 36.79 38.19
N ARG A 3 -27.93 37.14 38.34
CA ARG A 3 -26.79 36.31 38.00
C ARG A 3 -26.66 35.23 39.06
N LYS A 4 -27.37 34.13 38.90
CA LYS A 4 -27.14 32.95 39.71
C LYS A 4 -25.79 32.36 39.27
N GLY A 5 -24.78 32.52 40.14
CA GLY A 5 -23.49 31.89 39.93
C GLY A 5 -23.63 30.37 40.01
N PHE A 6 -22.88 29.64 39.22
CA PHE A 6 -22.76 28.19 39.30
C PHE A 6 -22.33 27.79 40.71
N THR A 7 -23.07 26.86 41.29
CA THR A 7 -22.69 26.32 42.61
C THR A 7 -21.49 25.37 42.45
N MET A 8 -20.64 25.29 43.49
CA MET A 8 -19.47 24.43 43.47
C MET A 8 -19.82 22.94 43.19
N ILE A 9 -20.99 22.53 43.68
CA ILE A 9 -21.50 21.17 43.50
C ILE A 9 -21.91 20.89 42.04
N GLU A 10 -22.47 21.89 41.38
CA GLU A 10 -22.90 21.80 39.98
C GLU A 10 -21.69 21.69 39.03
N LEU A 11 -20.58 22.36 39.38
CA LEU A 11 -19.31 22.23 38.68
C LEU A 11 -18.71 20.81 38.81
N ILE A 12 -18.74 20.26 40.05
CA ILE A 12 -18.21 18.91 40.28
C ILE A 12 -19.03 17.86 39.54
N ILE A 13 -20.36 17.98 39.50
CA ILE A 13 -21.23 17.07 38.81
C ILE A 13 -21.00 17.15 37.29
N THR A 14 -20.84 18.33 36.72
CA THR A 14 -20.58 18.51 35.29
C THR A 14 -19.24 17.90 34.84
N ILE A 15 -18.19 18.08 35.64
CA ILE A 15 -16.88 17.48 35.39
C ILE A 15 -16.94 15.94 35.47
N ALA A 16 -17.68 15.40 36.45
CA ALA A 16 -17.86 13.97 36.60
C ALA A 16 -18.62 13.36 35.41
N LEU A 17 -19.66 14.00 34.91
CA LEU A 17 -20.41 13.57 33.73
C LEU A 17 -19.57 13.66 32.45
N LEU A 18 -18.81 14.73 32.26
CA LEU A 18 -17.91 14.88 31.13
C LEU A 18 -16.82 13.81 31.09
N SER A 19 -16.19 13.50 32.25
CA SER A 19 -15.17 12.46 32.31
C SER A 19 -15.72 11.08 32.00
N MET A 20 -16.96 10.79 32.38
CA MET A 20 -17.63 9.53 32.01
C MET A 20 -17.89 9.42 30.48
N LEU A 21 -18.32 10.51 29.85
CA LEU A 21 -18.51 10.57 28.41
C LEU A 21 -17.19 10.44 27.65
N PHE A 22 -16.12 11.09 28.09
CA PHE A 22 -14.80 10.97 27.47
C PHE A 22 -14.25 9.55 27.56
N SER A 23 -14.50 8.82 28.66
CA SER A 23 -14.08 7.43 28.80
C SER A 23 -14.74 6.50 27.77
N LEU A 24 -16.00 6.71 27.42
CA LEU A 24 -16.73 5.93 26.42
C LEU A 24 -16.26 6.23 24.99
N ILE A 25 -15.87 7.46 24.69
CA ILE A 25 -15.40 7.87 23.37
C ILE A 25 -13.98 7.33 23.12
N ALA A 26 -13.10 7.38 24.11
CA ALA A 26 -11.70 6.96 23.97
C ALA A 26 -11.55 5.48 23.61
N THR A 27 -12.38 4.61 24.16
CA THR A 27 -12.34 3.16 23.85
C THR A 27 -12.77 2.83 22.42
N ASN A 28 -13.65 3.61 21.83
CA ASN A 28 -14.12 3.40 20.44
C ASN A 28 -13.11 3.95 19.41
N MET A 29 -12.33 4.98 19.73
CA MET A 29 -11.37 5.57 18.79
C MET A 29 -10.21 4.64 18.43
N VAL A 30 -9.71 3.86 19.39
CA VAL A 30 -8.57 2.96 19.17
C VAL A 30 -8.91 1.88 18.11
N GLY A 31 -10.13 1.33 18.17
CA GLY A 31 -10.58 0.32 17.20
C GLY A 31 -10.81 0.88 15.79
N LEU A 32 -11.17 2.16 15.66
CA LEU A 32 -11.35 2.82 14.37
C LEU A 32 -10.01 3.13 13.70
N GLN A 33 -9.01 3.55 14.47
CA GLN A 33 -7.67 3.86 13.93
C GLN A 33 -6.99 2.62 13.36
N SER A 34 -7.09 1.46 14.00
CA SER A 34 -6.49 0.23 13.49
C SER A 34 -7.15 -0.24 12.18
N ARG A 35 -8.47 -0.13 12.07
CA ARG A 35 -9.21 -0.46 10.83
C ARG A 35 -8.90 0.50 9.69
N GLN A 36 -8.73 1.78 9.98
CA GLN A 36 -8.33 2.77 8.98
C GLN A 36 -6.92 2.53 8.48
N LEU A 37 -5.99 2.19 9.38
CA LEU A 37 -4.62 1.87 9.01
C LEU A 37 -4.55 0.64 8.09
N GLU A 38 -5.30 -0.41 8.43
CA GLU A 38 -5.39 -1.61 7.59
C GLU A 38 -6.00 -1.33 6.22
N ALA A 39 -7.08 -0.54 6.16
CA ALA A 39 -7.71 -0.13 4.91
C ALA A 39 -6.76 0.71 4.05
N ASN A 40 -6.03 1.66 4.66
CA ASN A 40 -5.05 2.48 3.96
C ASN A 40 -3.88 1.64 3.44
N TYR A 41 -3.41 0.67 4.21
CA TYR A 41 -2.35 -0.24 3.79
C TYR A 41 -2.79 -1.15 2.63
N ASN A 42 -4.04 -1.61 2.65
CA ASN A 42 -4.59 -2.37 1.52
C ASN A 42 -4.70 -1.51 0.26
N ASN A 43 -5.09 -0.23 0.38
CA ASN A 43 -5.11 0.70 -0.75
C ASN A 43 -3.70 0.97 -1.29
N TYR A 44 -2.72 1.14 -0.42
CA TYR A 44 -1.31 1.27 -0.79
C TYR A 44 -0.81 0.08 -1.61
N LYS A 45 -1.09 -1.15 -1.17
CA LYS A 45 -0.77 -2.36 -1.93
C LYS A 45 -1.45 -2.39 -3.29
N LEU A 46 -2.76 -2.12 -3.33
CA LEU A 46 -3.55 -2.12 -4.57
C LEU A 46 -3.03 -1.10 -5.58
N GLU A 47 -2.54 0.06 -5.13
CA GLU A 47 -1.94 1.07 -6.00
C GLU A 47 -0.66 0.53 -6.65
N ILE A 48 0.22 -0.10 -5.87
CA ILE A 48 1.46 -0.71 -6.38
C ILE A 48 1.15 -1.88 -7.31
N GLU A 49 0.22 -2.76 -6.95
CA GLU A 49 -0.22 -3.89 -7.77
C GLU A 49 -0.81 -3.43 -9.12
N SER A 50 -1.67 -2.42 -9.08
CA SER A 50 -2.27 -1.84 -10.28
C SER A 50 -1.23 -1.19 -11.19
N ALA A 51 -0.28 -0.46 -10.61
CA ALA A 51 0.84 0.13 -11.34
C ALA A 51 1.69 -0.93 -12.04
N ALA A 52 1.99 -2.03 -11.36
CA ALA A 52 2.74 -3.15 -11.92
C ALA A 52 1.99 -3.85 -13.06
N CYS A 53 0.69 -4.04 -12.90
CA CYS A 53 -0.16 -4.61 -13.94
C CYS A 53 -0.24 -3.72 -15.20
N LEU A 54 -0.36 -2.41 -15.02
CA LEU A 54 -0.35 -1.43 -16.11
C LEU A 54 1.02 -1.37 -16.79
N PHE A 55 2.09 -1.38 -16.03
CA PHE A 55 3.45 -1.43 -16.57
C PHE A 55 3.66 -2.65 -17.45
N MET A 56 3.20 -3.82 -17.02
CA MET A 56 3.32 -5.06 -17.77
C MET A 56 2.54 -5.05 -19.09
N ASP A 57 1.46 -4.29 -19.17
CA ASP A 57 0.69 -4.11 -20.41
C ASP A 57 1.30 -3.04 -21.34
N SER A 58 2.25 -2.27 -20.83
CA SER A 58 2.92 -1.22 -21.60
C SER A 58 3.95 -1.78 -22.58
N LYS A 59 4.34 -0.97 -23.54
CA LYS A 59 5.43 -1.27 -24.47
C LYS A 59 6.82 -1.07 -23.85
N ASP A 60 6.87 -0.58 -22.61
CA ASP A 60 8.12 -0.25 -21.91
C ASP A 60 8.65 -1.40 -21.03
N ALA A 61 7.85 -2.45 -20.84
CA ALA A 61 8.25 -3.60 -20.04
C ALA A 61 9.22 -4.51 -20.80
N ALA A 62 10.34 -4.87 -20.16
CA ALA A 62 11.31 -5.84 -20.66
C ALA A 62 11.83 -6.72 -19.53
N LEU A 63 12.19 -7.95 -19.82
CA LEU A 63 12.84 -8.84 -18.85
C LEU A 63 14.26 -8.32 -18.53
N ASP A 64 14.60 -8.32 -17.26
CA ASP A 64 15.94 -8.01 -16.76
C ASP A 64 16.55 -9.23 -16.09
N ASP A 65 17.41 -9.93 -16.81
CA ASP A 65 18.10 -11.11 -16.31
C ASP A 65 19.22 -10.78 -15.30
N THR A 66 19.59 -9.49 -15.18
CA THR A 66 20.72 -9.07 -14.35
C THR A 66 20.36 -8.87 -12.88
N ILE A 67 19.08 -8.71 -12.56
CA ILE A 67 18.59 -8.44 -11.20
C ILE A 67 18.27 -9.73 -10.42
N SER A 68 18.49 -10.90 -10.99
CA SER A 68 18.21 -12.21 -10.37
C SER A 68 19.16 -12.60 -9.22
N SER A 69 19.78 -11.65 -8.54
CA SER A 69 20.65 -11.94 -7.39
C SER A 69 19.89 -12.43 -6.14
N ASN A 70 18.56 -12.38 -6.16
CA ASN A 70 17.75 -12.92 -5.08
C ASN A 70 17.24 -14.32 -5.48
N ALA A 71 17.68 -15.35 -4.78
CA ALA A 71 17.43 -16.77 -5.08
C ALA A 71 15.93 -17.14 -5.14
N ASN A 72 15.04 -16.25 -4.73
CA ASN A 72 13.59 -16.46 -4.71
C ASN A 72 12.88 -15.95 -5.99
N PHE A 73 13.57 -15.27 -6.91
CA PHE A 73 12.96 -14.65 -8.09
C PHE A 73 13.52 -15.27 -9.37
N THR A 74 12.62 -15.68 -10.27
CA THR A 74 12.97 -16.36 -11.53
C THR A 74 13.38 -15.37 -12.62
N SER A 75 12.76 -14.20 -12.68
CA SER A 75 13.20 -13.09 -13.54
C SER A 75 12.58 -11.77 -13.12
N TYR A 76 13.25 -10.68 -13.46
CA TYR A 76 12.78 -9.31 -13.23
C TYR A 76 12.39 -8.64 -14.54
N ILE A 77 11.47 -7.71 -14.47
CA ILE A 77 10.98 -6.92 -15.59
C ILE A 77 11.51 -5.50 -15.48
N ASN A 78 12.13 -5.01 -16.54
CA ASN A 78 12.67 -3.68 -16.64
C ASN A 78 12.22 -3.01 -17.95
N LYS A 79 12.64 -1.78 -18.21
CA LYS A 79 12.32 -1.04 -19.42
C LYS A 79 12.93 -1.69 -20.69
N GLY A 80 12.13 -1.88 -21.75
CA GLY A 80 12.58 -2.45 -23.04
C GLY A 80 11.44 -2.80 -23.97
N THR A 81 11.65 -3.77 -24.89
CA THR A 81 10.63 -4.23 -25.86
C THR A 81 9.64 -5.20 -25.22
N ALA A 82 8.39 -4.78 -25.12
CA ALA A 82 7.35 -5.46 -24.35
C ALA A 82 6.83 -6.79 -24.92
N LEU A 83 6.94 -7.00 -26.23
CA LEU A 83 6.29 -8.14 -26.90
C LEU A 83 6.90 -9.47 -26.51
N ASP A 84 8.23 -9.53 -26.39
CA ASP A 84 8.93 -10.77 -26.06
C ASP A 84 8.83 -11.09 -24.56
N ASN A 85 8.74 -10.07 -23.71
CA ASN A 85 8.76 -10.22 -22.27
C ASN A 85 7.47 -10.74 -21.67
N LYS A 86 6.32 -10.29 -22.21
CA LYS A 86 5.02 -10.83 -21.80
C LYS A 86 4.92 -12.33 -22.12
N ASN A 87 5.40 -12.73 -23.29
CA ASN A 87 5.38 -14.12 -23.70
C ASN A 87 6.35 -14.99 -22.87
N GLU A 88 7.52 -14.48 -22.55
CA GLU A 88 8.46 -15.16 -21.65
C GLU A 88 7.89 -15.28 -20.23
N CYS A 89 7.27 -14.21 -19.71
CA CYS A 89 6.61 -14.23 -18.42
C CYS A 89 5.48 -15.25 -18.33
N ILE A 90 4.69 -15.40 -19.40
CA ILE A 90 3.65 -16.42 -19.50
C ILE A 90 4.25 -17.82 -19.46
N LYS A 91 5.40 -18.05 -20.11
CA LYS A 91 6.06 -19.36 -20.14
C LYS A 91 6.64 -19.80 -18.80
N ILE A 92 7.16 -18.85 -18.01
CA ILE A 92 7.81 -19.14 -16.72
C ILE A 92 6.85 -19.00 -15.51
N GLU A 93 5.56 -18.78 -15.79
CA GLU A 93 4.47 -18.68 -14.80
C GLU A 93 4.54 -17.50 -13.82
N ALA A 94 5.70 -16.88 -13.60
CA ALA A 94 5.83 -15.73 -12.72
C ALA A 94 7.01 -14.82 -13.08
N CYS A 95 6.74 -13.54 -13.13
CA CYS A 95 7.74 -12.47 -13.25
C CYS A 95 7.63 -11.50 -12.08
N TYR A 96 8.67 -10.70 -11.90
CA TYR A 96 8.73 -9.72 -10.81
C TYR A 96 9.10 -8.35 -11.34
N VAL A 97 8.44 -7.32 -10.84
CA VAL A 97 8.79 -5.93 -11.10
C VAL A 97 9.06 -5.21 -9.79
N SER A 98 10.14 -4.44 -9.73
CA SER A 98 10.48 -3.65 -8.56
C SER A 98 9.73 -2.31 -8.56
N THR A 99 9.43 -1.80 -7.38
CA THR A 99 8.90 -0.44 -7.20
C THR A 99 9.83 0.62 -7.78
N LYS A 100 11.15 0.39 -7.76
CA LYS A 100 12.13 1.23 -8.44
C LYS A 100 11.81 1.40 -9.92
N THR A 101 11.59 0.30 -10.63
CA THR A 101 11.25 0.32 -12.06
C THR A 101 9.94 1.07 -12.30
N LEU A 102 8.93 0.89 -11.44
CA LEU A 102 7.65 1.59 -11.55
C LEU A 102 7.78 3.10 -11.32
N LEU A 103 8.61 3.51 -10.35
CA LEU A 103 8.89 4.91 -10.05
C LEU A 103 9.68 5.61 -11.18
N GLU A 104 10.71 4.95 -11.71
CA GLU A 104 11.55 5.48 -12.79
C GLU A 104 10.77 5.65 -14.10
N ASN A 105 9.80 4.77 -14.37
CA ASN A 105 8.96 4.82 -15.55
C ASN A 105 7.66 5.63 -15.38
N GLY A 106 7.42 6.19 -14.19
CA GLY A 106 6.28 7.06 -13.93
C GLY A 106 4.93 6.35 -13.76
N TYR A 107 4.93 5.04 -13.50
CA TYR A 107 3.73 4.25 -13.21
C TYR A 107 3.29 4.35 -11.75
N LEU A 108 4.22 4.74 -10.87
CA LEU A 108 3.97 4.91 -9.45
C LEU A 108 4.30 6.33 -9.02
N ASN A 109 3.48 6.89 -8.12
CA ASN A 109 3.70 8.22 -7.60
C ASN A 109 4.90 8.22 -6.63
N LYS A 110 5.86 9.13 -6.86
CA LYS A 110 7.05 9.31 -5.99
C LYS A 110 6.74 9.78 -4.57
N ASP A 111 5.56 10.34 -4.37
CA ASP A 111 5.08 10.81 -3.07
C ASP A 111 4.16 9.80 -2.37
N LEU A 112 3.96 8.62 -2.96
CA LEU A 112 3.25 7.53 -2.32
C LEU A 112 3.94 7.14 -1.01
N ARG A 113 3.17 7.04 0.06
CA ARG A 113 3.66 6.72 1.40
C ARG A 113 3.05 5.44 1.92
N ASP A 114 3.86 4.64 2.57
CA ASP A 114 3.41 3.50 3.36
C ASP A 114 2.65 4.04 4.60
N PRO A 115 1.35 3.73 4.73
CA PRO A 115 0.55 4.24 5.85
C PRO A 115 0.97 3.67 7.21
N SER A 116 1.74 2.59 7.25
CA SER A 116 2.21 1.97 8.50
C SER A 116 3.44 2.67 9.08
N THR A 117 4.30 3.20 8.22
CA THR A 117 5.59 3.80 8.60
C THR A 117 5.67 5.30 8.29
N ASP A 118 4.69 5.85 7.52
CA ASP A 118 4.70 7.20 6.94
C ASP A 118 5.95 7.51 6.08
N SER A 119 6.71 6.48 5.73
CA SER A 119 7.85 6.60 4.84
C SER A 119 7.41 6.55 3.37
N LYS A 120 8.19 7.18 2.49
CA LYS A 120 7.96 7.04 1.05
C LYS A 120 8.17 5.58 0.64
N VAL A 121 7.45 5.17 -0.41
CA VAL A 121 7.63 3.86 -1.03
C VAL A 121 9.13 3.58 -1.29
N THR A 122 9.57 2.41 -0.89
CA THR A 122 10.97 2.01 -1.05
C THR A 122 11.20 1.46 -2.45
N GLU A 123 12.43 1.57 -2.95
CA GLU A 123 12.80 1.06 -4.28
C GLU A 123 12.93 -0.47 -4.33
N ASN A 124 12.91 -1.12 -3.17
CA ASN A 124 13.21 -2.55 -3.02
C ASN A 124 11.98 -3.45 -2.88
N GLU A 125 10.79 -2.87 -2.92
CA GLU A 125 9.55 -3.65 -2.89
C GLU A 125 9.32 -4.29 -4.26
N VAL A 126 8.65 -5.43 -4.27
CA VAL A 126 8.49 -6.24 -5.48
C VAL A 126 7.05 -6.65 -5.65
N VAL A 127 6.58 -6.63 -6.90
CA VAL A 127 5.28 -7.17 -7.31
C VAL A 127 5.50 -8.42 -8.13
N ARG A 128 4.86 -9.50 -7.74
CA ARG A 128 4.80 -10.73 -8.53
C ARG A 128 3.69 -10.63 -9.56
N ILE A 129 4.04 -10.85 -10.79
CA ILE A 129 3.10 -10.94 -11.91
C ILE A 129 3.03 -12.41 -12.33
N SER A 130 1.85 -12.99 -12.31
CA SER A 130 1.62 -14.38 -12.72
C SER A 130 0.50 -14.45 -13.74
N TYR A 131 0.57 -15.46 -14.59
CA TYR A 131 -0.44 -15.76 -15.59
C TYR A 131 -0.99 -17.15 -15.33
N MET A 132 -2.28 -17.23 -15.00
CA MET A 132 -3.00 -18.49 -14.81
C MET A 132 -4.21 -18.53 -15.73
N ASN A 133 -4.28 -19.54 -16.59
CA ASN A 133 -5.41 -19.71 -17.55
C ASN A 133 -5.66 -18.48 -18.44
N GLY A 134 -4.62 -17.70 -18.74
CA GLY A 134 -4.73 -16.47 -19.53
C GLY A 134 -5.11 -15.23 -18.73
N GLU A 135 -5.41 -15.36 -17.45
CA GLU A 135 -5.65 -14.23 -16.55
C GLU A 135 -4.34 -13.77 -15.89
N LYS A 136 -4.13 -12.46 -15.92
CA LYS A 136 -2.98 -11.81 -15.27
C LYS A 136 -3.32 -11.44 -13.83
N SER A 137 -2.46 -11.80 -12.91
CA SER A 137 -2.55 -11.44 -11.49
C SER A 137 -1.26 -10.74 -11.06
N CYS A 138 -1.41 -9.58 -10.39
CA CYS A 138 -0.29 -8.82 -9.85
C CYS A 138 -0.46 -8.77 -8.33
N VAL A 139 0.49 -9.33 -7.61
CA VAL A 139 0.42 -9.45 -6.15
C VAL A 139 1.66 -8.81 -5.53
N TYR A 140 1.44 -7.88 -4.63
CA TYR A 140 2.49 -7.23 -3.85
C TYR A 140 3.18 -8.25 -2.95
N TYR A 141 4.52 -8.25 -3.01
CA TYR A 141 5.37 -9.13 -2.22
C TYR A 141 6.25 -8.27 -1.31
N SER A 142 5.89 -8.20 -0.04
CA SER A 142 6.79 -7.58 0.94
C SER A 142 7.85 -8.60 1.36
N ASN A 143 9.11 -8.19 1.25
CA ASN A 143 10.23 -8.95 1.83
C ASN A 143 10.13 -9.01 3.34
#